data_33cc6238cb08e4a35fb3ef616508446b
#
_entry.id   33cc6238cb08e4a35fb3ef616508446b
#
_cell.length_a   1.000
_cell.length_b   1.000
_cell.length_c   1.000
_cell.angle_alpha   90.00
_cell.angle_beta   90.00
_cell.angle_gamma   90.00
#
_symmetry.space_group_name_H-M   'P 1'
#
loop_
_entity.id
_entity.type
_entity.pdbx_description
1 polymer ?
#
loop_
_entity_poly.entity_id
_entity_poly.type
_entity_poly.pdbx_seq_one_letter_code
_entity_poly.pdbx_strand_id
1 'polypeptide(L)'
;MCIRDRGIGELILSQTPFFWIGLGVSLVPGDIYLAGLARWIGASGLCVLQILIGFWIFFSHGRWRRKLHFKKIFIFGLVIIIFLHLFGGLTNSIKRNSQFPVAIWQTNIPTREKLIIDDEFIKEKQSIAQKYALANQAKLLVAPEGTLYNNFYSPKGFKINTLAGGFRNSNNELRSSLLGFQIGDKSLSLIHI
;
A
#
# COMPACT_ATOMS: atom_id res chain seq x y z
N MET A 1 11.69 21.30 -14.46
CA MET A 1 11.43 20.67 -13.16
C MET A 1 12.62 19.77 -12.84
N CYS A 2 13.33 20.02 -11.74
CA CYS A 2 14.55 19.30 -11.38
C CYS A 2 14.20 17.94 -10.73
N ILE A 3 15.02 16.89 -10.95
CA ILE A 3 14.85 15.57 -10.32
C ILE A 3 14.79 15.71 -8.79
N ARG A 4 15.64 16.59 -8.25
CA ARG A 4 15.68 16.91 -6.81
C ARG A 4 14.35 17.46 -6.32
N ASP A 5 13.74 18.39 -7.07
CA ASP A 5 12.50 19.05 -6.67
C ASP A 5 11.33 18.06 -6.64
N ARG A 6 11.31 17.08 -7.53
CA ARG A 6 10.29 16.04 -7.52
C ARG A 6 10.45 15.07 -6.35
N GLY A 7 11.67 14.62 -6.07
CA GLY A 7 11.93 13.74 -4.92
C GLY A 7 11.61 14.41 -3.58
N ILE A 8 11.99 15.68 -3.41
CA ILE A 8 11.65 16.47 -2.24
C ILE A 8 10.14 16.74 -2.18
N GLY A 9 9.52 17.09 -3.31
CA GLY A 9 8.08 17.29 -3.39
C GLY A 9 7.30 16.03 -2.99
N GLU A 10 7.71 14.85 -3.45
CA GLU A 10 7.08 13.59 -3.07
C GLU A 10 7.27 13.28 -1.58
N LEU A 11 8.46 13.57 -1.03
CA LEU A 11 8.72 13.41 0.41
C LEU A 11 7.82 14.33 1.25
N ILE A 12 7.65 15.58 0.85
CA ILE A 12 6.76 16.54 1.53
C ILE A 12 5.31 16.11 1.39
N LEU A 13 4.87 15.75 0.18
CA LEU A 13 3.51 15.31 -0.08
C LEU A 13 3.16 14.02 0.67
N SER A 14 4.12 13.11 0.87
CA SER A 14 3.91 11.88 1.64
C SER A 14 3.56 12.12 3.12
N GLN A 15 3.82 13.32 3.63
CA GLN A 15 3.43 13.73 4.97
C GLN A 15 2.02 14.36 5.01
N THR A 16 1.36 14.50 3.85
CA THR A 16 0.02 15.07 3.76
C THR A 16 -1.04 13.99 3.55
N PRO A 17 -2.28 14.19 4.05
CA PRO A 17 -3.36 13.22 3.87
C PRO A 17 -3.85 13.08 2.42
N PHE A 18 -3.37 13.94 1.52
CA PHE A 18 -3.75 13.94 0.10
C PHE A 18 -2.82 13.08 -0.78
N PHE A 19 -1.71 12.58 -0.22
CA PHE A 19 -0.75 11.79 -0.96
C PHE A 19 -1.02 10.29 -0.76
N TRP A 20 -1.58 9.64 -1.78
CA TRP A 20 -1.99 8.24 -1.70
C TRP A 20 -0.96 7.26 -2.24
N ILE A 21 -0.38 7.55 -3.39
CA ILE A 21 0.53 6.63 -4.07
C ILE A 21 1.69 7.40 -4.68
N GLY A 22 2.90 7.19 -4.17
CA GLY A 22 4.12 7.71 -4.77
C GLY A 22 4.57 6.89 -5.97
N LEU A 23 5.31 7.51 -6.89
CA LEU A 23 5.88 6.82 -8.05
C LEU A 23 6.75 5.63 -7.67
N GLY A 24 7.43 5.69 -6.50
CA GLY A 24 8.24 4.58 -6.02
C GLY A 24 7.46 3.28 -5.79
N VAL A 25 6.16 3.37 -5.49
CA VAL A 25 5.27 2.21 -5.30
C VAL A 25 4.98 1.52 -6.63
N SER A 26 5.11 2.20 -7.77
CA SER A 26 4.89 1.62 -9.10
C SER A 26 5.86 0.49 -9.47
N LEU A 27 6.98 0.36 -8.75
CA LEU A 27 7.88 -0.78 -8.90
C LEU A 27 7.27 -2.10 -8.39
N VAL A 28 6.26 -2.05 -7.55
CA VAL A 28 5.59 -3.25 -7.03
C VAL A 28 4.25 -3.43 -7.77
N PRO A 29 4.00 -4.59 -8.39
CA PRO A 29 4.76 -5.84 -8.38
C PRO A 29 5.81 -5.98 -9.51
N GLY A 30 5.97 -4.98 -10.38
CA GLY A 30 6.73 -5.09 -11.63
C GLY A 30 8.21 -5.45 -11.44
N ASP A 31 8.89 -4.85 -10.46
CA ASP A 31 10.30 -5.08 -10.16
C ASP A 31 10.53 -5.22 -8.65
N ILE A 32 10.25 -6.41 -8.14
CA ILE A 32 10.41 -6.73 -6.70
C ILE A 32 11.86 -6.70 -6.22
N TYR A 33 12.83 -6.88 -7.12
CA TYR A 33 14.25 -6.84 -6.76
C TYR A 33 14.67 -5.39 -6.48
N LEU A 34 14.37 -4.48 -7.38
CA LEU A 34 14.66 -3.07 -7.17
C LEU A 34 13.80 -2.50 -6.00
N ALA A 35 12.55 -2.95 -5.89
CA ALA A 35 11.67 -2.57 -4.77
C ALA A 35 12.22 -2.97 -3.39
N GLY A 36 13.06 -4.01 -3.31
CA GLY A 36 13.73 -4.41 -2.07
C GLY A 36 14.61 -3.30 -1.46
N LEU A 37 15.06 -2.33 -2.26
CA LEU A 37 15.78 -1.15 -1.78
C LEU A 37 14.92 -0.23 -0.93
N ALA A 38 13.59 -0.31 -1.00
CA ALA A 38 12.68 0.50 -0.18
C ALA A 38 12.98 0.38 1.32
N ARG A 39 13.53 -0.75 1.75
CA ARG A 39 13.95 -0.96 3.14
C ARG A 39 14.96 0.11 3.63
N TRP A 40 15.78 0.63 2.72
CA TRP A 40 16.87 1.54 3.02
C TRP A 40 16.54 2.99 2.66
N ILE A 41 15.86 3.20 1.55
CA ILE A 41 15.62 4.53 0.99
C ILE A 41 14.14 4.93 0.95
N GLY A 42 13.24 4.05 1.38
CA GLY A 42 11.80 4.28 1.35
C GLY A 42 11.22 4.38 -0.07
N ALA A 43 9.91 4.59 -0.18
CA ALA A 43 9.22 4.77 -1.45
C ALA A 43 9.68 6.02 -2.20
N SER A 44 9.93 7.13 -1.49
CA SER A 44 10.42 8.38 -2.09
C SER A 44 11.83 8.22 -2.69
N GLY A 45 12.70 7.44 -2.04
CA GLY A 45 14.02 7.10 -2.58
C GLY A 45 13.92 6.26 -3.85
N LEU A 46 12.98 5.30 -3.92
CA LEU A 46 12.71 4.54 -5.14
C LEU A 46 12.22 5.45 -6.28
N CYS A 47 11.40 6.46 -5.98
CA CYS A 47 10.98 7.45 -6.97
C CYS A 47 12.18 8.19 -7.58
N VAL A 48 13.10 8.69 -6.73
CA VAL A 48 14.31 9.35 -7.19
C VAL A 48 15.15 8.42 -8.05
N LEU A 49 15.30 7.16 -7.63
CA LEU A 49 16.05 6.14 -8.37
C LEU A 49 15.46 5.88 -9.76
N GLN A 50 14.14 5.74 -9.87
CA GLN A 50 13.45 5.59 -11.16
C GLN A 50 13.72 6.77 -12.09
N ILE A 51 13.65 7.99 -11.56
CA ILE A 51 13.91 9.20 -12.35
C ILE A 51 15.37 9.25 -12.82
N LEU A 52 16.31 8.86 -11.96
CA LEU A 52 17.74 8.80 -12.30
C LEU A 52 18.01 7.76 -13.41
N ILE A 53 17.39 6.58 -13.33
CA ILE A 53 17.48 5.54 -14.36
C ILE A 53 16.89 6.06 -15.68
N GLY A 54 15.71 6.69 -15.65
CA GLY A 54 15.10 7.30 -16.82
C GLY A 54 15.98 8.38 -17.46
N PHE A 55 16.57 9.25 -16.63
CA PHE A 55 17.50 10.27 -17.07
C PHE A 55 18.78 9.68 -17.70
N TRP A 56 19.35 8.64 -17.09
CA TRP A 56 20.51 7.94 -17.64
C TRP A 56 20.20 7.32 -19.01
N ILE A 57 19.04 6.66 -19.18
CA ILE A 57 18.62 6.12 -20.46
C ILE A 57 18.50 7.23 -21.50
N PHE A 58 17.80 8.31 -21.17
CA PHE A 58 17.61 9.46 -22.07
C PHE A 58 18.94 10.09 -22.48
N PHE A 59 19.83 10.31 -21.52
CA PHE A 59 21.15 10.89 -21.74
C PHE A 59 22.04 9.99 -22.63
N SER A 60 22.06 8.70 -22.35
CA SER A 60 22.81 7.71 -23.13
C SER A 60 22.30 7.62 -24.56
N HIS A 61 20.97 7.62 -24.75
CA HIS A 61 20.34 7.63 -26.08
C HIS A 61 20.67 8.91 -26.84
N GLY A 62 20.64 10.06 -26.21
CA GLY A 62 20.99 11.34 -26.84
C GLY A 62 22.45 11.38 -27.31
N ARG A 63 23.37 10.84 -26.54
CA ARG A 63 24.80 10.71 -26.92
C ARG A 63 24.99 9.73 -28.07
N TRP A 64 24.30 8.61 -28.05
CA TRP A 64 24.31 7.63 -29.13
C TRP A 64 23.86 8.24 -30.45
N ARG A 65 22.71 8.94 -30.47
CA ARG A 65 22.20 9.63 -31.68
C ARG A 65 23.17 10.66 -32.24
N ARG A 66 23.91 11.34 -31.39
CA ARG A 66 24.92 12.34 -31.78
C ARG A 66 26.29 11.70 -32.11
N LYS A 67 26.40 10.37 -32.18
CA LYS A 67 27.66 9.63 -32.43
C LYS A 67 28.79 9.98 -31.40
N LEU A 68 28.44 10.43 -30.21
CA LEU A 68 29.39 10.73 -29.13
C LEU A 68 29.75 9.45 -28.35
N HIS A 69 30.85 9.50 -27.60
CA HIS A 69 31.29 8.37 -26.76
C HIS A 69 30.26 8.06 -25.68
N PHE A 70 29.31 7.17 -25.97
CA PHE A 70 28.25 6.78 -25.03
C PHE A 70 28.52 5.46 -24.30
N LYS A 71 29.33 4.55 -24.89
CA LYS A 71 29.53 3.17 -24.40
C LYS A 71 29.96 3.12 -22.94
N LYS A 72 30.94 3.94 -22.52
CA LYS A 72 31.44 3.97 -21.15
C LYS A 72 30.33 4.36 -20.16
N ILE A 73 29.55 5.42 -20.47
CA ILE A 73 28.46 5.90 -19.62
C ILE A 73 27.33 4.88 -19.56
N PHE A 74 27.02 4.26 -20.70
CA PHE A 74 26.00 3.23 -20.76
C PHE A 74 26.38 1.99 -19.93
N ILE A 75 27.59 1.47 -20.13
CA ILE A 75 28.08 0.31 -19.38
C ILE A 75 28.14 0.62 -17.88
N PHE A 76 28.64 1.79 -17.50
CA PHE A 76 28.70 2.19 -16.09
C PHE A 76 27.32 2.21 -15.43
N GLY A 77 26.32 2.83 -16.08
CA GLY A 77 24.95 2.84 -15.58
C GLY A 77 24.33 1.44 -15.52
N LEU A 78 24.59 0.60 -16.51
CA LEU A 78 24.12 -0.79 -16.52
C LEU A 78 24.70 -1.59 -15.34
N VAL A 79 26.00 -1.45 -15.06
CA VAL A 79 26.63 -2.08 -13.89
C VAL A 79 26.00 -1.62 -12.58
N ILE A 80 25.73 -0.32 -12.45
CA ILE A 80 25.03 0.20 -11.26
C ILE A 80 23.63 -0.42 -11.12
N ILE A 81 22.86 -0.48 -12.19
CA ILE A 81 21.50 -1.05 -12.15
C ILE A 81 21.55 -2.52 -11.76
N ILE A 82 22.46 -3.31 -12.33
CA ILE A 82 22.63 -4.71 -11.98
C ILE A 82 23.00 -4.85 -10.48
N PHE A 83 23.94 -4.03 -10.00
CA PHE A 83 24.32 -4.03 -8.59
C PHE A 83 23.13 -3.70 -7.68
N LEU A 84 22.32 -2.69 -8.02
CA LEU A 84 21.13 -2.32 -7.26
C LEU A 84 20.08 -3.43 -7.24
N HIS A 85 19.87 -4.15 -8.34
CA HIS A 85 18.97 -5.31 -8.39
C HIS A 85 19.47 -6.45 -7.51
N LEU A 86 20.76 -6.78 -7.60
CA LEU A 86 21.36 -7.82 -6.75
C LEU A 86 21.24 -7.45 -5.26
N PHE A 87 21.57 -6.22 -4.91
CA PHE A 87 21.51 -5.75 -3.54
C PHE A 87 20.05 -5.70 -3.03
N GLY A 88 19.11 -5.19 -3.84
CA GLY A 88 17.70 -5.18 -3.50
C GLY A 88 17.12 -6.59 -3.37
N GLY A 89 17.53 -7.52 -4.25
CA GLY A 89 17.14 -8.93 -4.16
C GLY A 89 17.61 -9.61 -2.88
N LEU A 90 18.85 -9.35 -2.46
CA LEU A 90 19.39 -9.85 -1.20
C LEU A 90 18.62 -9.32 0.02
N THR A 91 18.22 -8.05 -0.02
CA THR A 91 17.46 -7.41 1.06
C THR A 91 16.00 -7.87 1.10
N ASN A 92 15.45 -8.30 -0.04
CA ASN A 92 14.08 -8.78 -0.15
C ASN A 92 13.92 -10.25 0.29
N SER A 93 15.00 -10.97 0.50
CA SER A 93 14.98 -12.34 1.02
C SER A 93 14.63 -12.39 2.51
N ILE A 94 13.47 -11.82 2.88
CA ILE A 94 12.91 -12.00 4.21
C ILE A 94 12.52 -13.47 4.32
N LYS A 95 13.17 -14.20 5.22
CA LYS A 95 12.74 -15.54 5.61
C LYS A 95 11.31 -15.43 6.08
N ARG A 96 10.36 -15.96 5.32
CA ARG A 96 8.97 -16.12 5.75
C ARG A 96 8.94 -17.21 6.80
N ASN A 97 9.28 -16.86 8.04
CA ASN A 97 9.37 -17.83 9.15
C ASN A 97 7.99 -18.33 9.63
N SER A 98 6.92 -17.63 9.28
CA SER A 98 5.54 -18.07 9.58
C SER A 98 4.57 -17.52 8.56
N GLN A 99 3.66 -18.37 8.09
CA GLN A 99 2.53 -17.92 7.29
C GLN A 99 1.39 -17.60 8.28
N PHE A 100 0.95 -16.34 8.27
CA PHE A 100 -0.23 -15.92 8.99
C PHE A 100 -1.38 -15.83 7.97
N PRO A 101 -2.36 -16.75 8.00
CA PRO A 101 -3.42 -16.77 7.02
C PRO A 101 -4.35 -15.57 7.22
N VAL A 102 -4.45 -14.72 6.20
CA VAL A 102 -5.27 -13.51 6.19
C VAL A 102 -6.29 -13.62 5.06
N ALA A 103 -7.54 -13.36 5.35
CA ALA A 103 -8.58 -13.14 4.34
C ALA A 103 -8.75 -11.64 4.08
N ILE A 104 -8.86 -11.26 2.83
CA ILE A 104 -9.12 -9.88 2.43
C ILE A 104 -10.54 -9.79 1.91
N TRP A 105 -11.34 -8.93 2.51
CA TRP A 105 -12.69 -8.65 2.07
C TRP A 105 -12.71 -7.39 1.21
N GLN A 106 -12.75 -7.58 -0.10
CA GLN A 106 -12.98 -6.49 -1.05
C GLN A 106 -14.48 -6.30 -1.24
N THR A 107 -15.02 -5.18 -0.75
CA THR A 107 -16.47 -4.92 -0.75
C THR A 107 -17.04 -4.64 -2.14
N ASN A 108 -16.22 -4.11 -3.03
CA ASN A 108 -16.60 -3.70 -4.39
C ASN A 108 -17.77 -2.69 -4.43
N ILE A 109 -17.93 -1.91 -3.36
CA ILE A 109 -18.96 -0.90 -3.22
C ILE A 109 -18.46 0.41 -3.82
N PRO A 110 -19.18 1.02 -4.79
CA PRO A 110 -18.81 2.33 -5.33
C PRO A 110 -18.75 3.38 -4.23
N THR A 111 -17.75 4.27 -4.29
CA THR A 111 -17.55 5.29 -3.24
C THR A 111 -18.76 6.18 -3.03
N ARG A 112 -19.54 6.46 -4.09
CA ARG A 112 -20.76 7.26 -4.01
C ARG A 112 -21.88 6.59 -3.20
N GLU A 113 -21.89 5.27 -3.15
CA GLU A 113 -22.90 4.47 -2.48
C GLU A 113 -22.54 4.18 -1.02
N LYS A 114 -21.26 4.27 -0.64
CA LYS A 114 -20.79 3.93 0.71
C LYS A 114 -21.47 4.70 1.85
N LEU A 115 -21.96 5.90 1.59
CA LEU A 115 -22.63 6.74 2.58
C LEU A 115 -24.15 6.55 2.61
N ILE A 116 -24.71 5.86 1.61
CA ILE A 116 -26.17 5.71 1.40
C ILE A 116 -26.60 4.25 1.65
N ILE A 117 -25.66 3.32 1.65
CA ILE A 117 -25.95 1.89 1.78
C ILE A 117 -26.55 1.59 3.15
N ASP A 118 -27.59 0.76 3.13
CA ASP A 118 -28.26 0.26 4.32
C ASP A 118 -27.31 -0.56 5.20
N ASP A 119 -27.41 -0.32 6.50
CA ASP A 119 -26.64 -1.02 7.53
C ASP A 119 -26.85 -2.53 7.49
N GLU A 120 -28.05 -3.01 7.12
CA GLU A 120 -28.34 -4.43 7.01
C GLU A 120 -27.57 -5.08 5.88
N PHE A 121 -27.46 -4.40 4.74
CA PHE A 121 -26.65 -4.88 3.62
C PHE A 121 -25.19 -5.10 4.02
N ILE A 122 -24.58 -4.16 4.74
CA ILE A 122 -23.20 -4.29 5.20
C ILE A 122 -23.07 -5.46 6.19
N LYS A 123 -24.02 -5.64 7.11
CA LYS A 123 -24.03 -6.75 8.07
C LYS A 123 -24.13 -8.11 7.37
N GLU A 124 -24.96 -8.21 6.35
CA GLU A 124 -25.07 -9.42 5.53
C GLU A 124 -23.76 -9.75 4.84
N LYS A 125 -23.18 -8.79 4.11
CA LYS A 125 -21.90 -8.95 3.41
C LYS A 125 -20.76 -9.29 4.36
N GLN A 126 -20.71 -8.67 5.54
CA GLN A 126 -19.77 -9.00 6.60
C GLN A 126 -19.93 -10.45 7.08
N SER A 127 -21.16 -10.90 7.29
CA SER A 127 -21.43 -12.29 7.72
C SER A 127 -20.93 -13.30 6.69
N ILE A 128 -21.15 -13.02 5.40
CA ILE A 128 -20.64 -13.84 4.29
C ILE A 128 -19.12 -13.85 4.29
N ALA A 129 -18.47 -12.68 4.40
CA ALA A 129 -17.02 -12.57 4.42
C ALA A 129 -16.40 -13.32 5.61
N GLN A 130 -17.01 -13.25 6.80
CA GLN A 130 -16.56 -14.01 7.98
C GLN A 130 -16.70 -15.53 7.77
N LYS A 131 -17.84 -15.99 7.22
CA LYS A 131 -18.03 -17.41 6.92
C LYS A 131 -16.97 -17.92 5.94
N TYR A 132 -16.69 -17.17 4.89
CA TYR A 132 -15.67 -17.50 3.92
C TYR A 132 -14.27 -17.53 4.53
N ALA A 133 -13.92 -16.53 5.33
CA ALA A 133 -12.64 -16.47 6.01
C ALA A 133 -12.43 -17.66 6.96
N LEU A 134 -13.46 -18.03 7.74
CA LEU A 134 -13.41 -19.18 8.63
C LEU A 134 -13.28 -20.50 7.89
N ALA A 135 -14.04 -20.69 6.79
CA ALA A 135 -13.95 -21.88 5.95
C ALA A 135 -12.56 -22.10 5.37
N ASN A 136 -11.81 -21.00 5.11
CA ASN A 136 -10.44 -21.02 4.61
C ASN A 136 -9.39 -20.90 5.73
N GLN A 137 -9.76 -21.15 6.97
CA GLN A 137 -8.86 -21.15 8.15
C GLN A 137 -8.08 -19.83 8.32
N ALA A 138 -8.62 -18.70 7.86
CA ALA A 138 -8.01 -17.41 8.07
C ALA A 138 -8.04 -17.06 9.58
N LYS A 139 -6.98 -16.41 10.07
CA LYS A 139 -6.86 -15.92 11.45
C LYS A 139 -7.20 -14.44 11.58
N LEU A 140 -7.23 -13.74 10.46
CA LEU A 140 -7.54 -12.32 10.39
C LEU A 140 -8.35 -12.04 9.13
N LEU A 141 -9.40 -11.24 9.27
CA LEU A 141 -10.17 -10.66 8.16
C LEU A 141 -9.80 -9.18 8.05
N VAL A 142 -9.39 -8.75 6.88
CA VAL A 142 -9.03 -7.35 6.61
C VAL A 142 -9.98 -6.78 5.57
N ALA A 143 -10.54 -5.62 5.85
CA ALA A 143 -11.39 -4.89 4.93
C ALA A 143 -10.87 -3.45 4.71
N PRO A 144 -11.07 -2.87 3.50
CA PRO A 144 -10.55 -1.55 3.15
C PRO A 144 -11.26 -0.42 3.89
N GLU A 145 -10.76 0.80 3.67
CA GLU A 145 -11.36 2.03 4.17
C GLU A 145 -12.82 2.20 3.71
N GLY A 146 -13.66 2.72 4.60
CA GLY A 146 -15.08 2.97 4.32
C GLY A 146 -15.91 1.70 4.09
N THR A 147 -15.45 0.54 4.59
CA THR A 147 -16.22 -0.71 4.53
C THR A 147 -17.37 -0.71 5.52
N LEU A 148 -17.14 -0.21 6.72
CA LEU A 148 -18.14 -0.17 7.77
C LEU A 148 -18.82 1.22 7.79
N TYR A 149 -20.12 1.20 8.04
CA TYR A 149 -20.91 2.43 8.15
C TYR A 149 -20.54 3.25 9.42
N ASN A 150 -21.10 4.44 9.52
CA ASN A 150 -20.82 5.34 10.64
C ASN A 150 -21.26 4.70 11.98
N ASN A 151 -20.34 4.75 12.95
CA ASN A 151 -20.54 4.17 14.28
C ASN A 151 -20.98 2.70 14.27
N PHE A 152 -20.46 1.93 13.31
CA PHE A 152 -20.75 0.49 13.22
C PHE A 152 -20.63 -0.21 14.59
N TYR A 153 -21.63 -0.98 14.92
CA TYR A 153 -21.69 -1.82 16.11
C TYR A 153 -22.18 -3.22 15.74
N SER A 154 -21.49 -4.25 16.20
CA SER A 154 -21.90 -5.64 16.02
C SER A 154 -22.32 -6.25 17.38
N PRO A 155 -23.63 -6.38 17.65
CA PRO A 155 -24.11 -6.89 18.93
C PRO A 155 -23.74 -8.36 19.17
N LYS A 156 -23.50 -9.12 18.12
CA LYS A 156 -23.09 -10.53 18.20
C LYS A 156 -21.57 -10.75 18.20
N GLY A 157 -20.80 -9.64 18.15
CA GLY A 157 -19.34 -9.71 18.01
C GLY A 157 -18.89 -10.23 16.65
N PHE A 158 -17.59 -10.38 16.51
CA PHE A 158 -16.97 -10.98 15.34
C PHE A 158 -16.56 -12.42 15.63
N LYS A 159 -16.73 -13.30 14.66
CA LYS A 159 -16.32 -14.72 14.76
C LYS A 159 -14.85 -14.92 14.40
N ILE A 160 -14.22 -13.90 13.87
CA ILE A 160 -12.81 -13.87 13.46
C ILE A 160 -12.24 -12.49 13.79
N ASN A 161 -10.97 -12.42 14.19
CA ASN A 161 -10.30 -11.13 14.36
C ASN A 161 -10.41 -10.32 13.06
N THR A 162 -10.85 -9.09 13.16
CA THR A 162 -11.14 -8.26 11.98
C THR A 162 -10.51 -6.89 12.12
N LEU A 163 -9.87 -6.43 11.03
CA LEU A 163 -9.44 -5.06 10.84
C LEU A 163 -10.24 -4.47 9.68
N ALA A 164 -10.96 -3.39 9.91
CA ALA A 164 -11.78 -2.77 8.89
C ALA A 164 -11.75 -1.25 8.99
N GLY A 165 -11.73 -0.58 7.85
CA GLY A 165 -11.94 0.86 7.80
C GLY A 165 -13.42 1.21 7.99
N GLY A 166 -13.68 2.25 8.76
CA GLY A 166 -15.03 2.74 9.02
C GLY A 166 -15.01 4.20 9.37
N PHE A 167 -16.18 4.75 9.67
CA PHE A 167 -16.33 6.14 10.06
C PHE A 167 -16.74 6.26 11.52
N ARG A 168 -16.22 7.26 12.19
CA ARG A 168 -16.59 7.63 13.56
C ARG A 168 -16.94 9.09 13.63
N ASN A 169 -18.02 9.39 14.30
CA ASN A 169 -18.40 10.76 14.62
C ASN A 169 -17.71 11.14 15.94
N SER A 170 -16.80 12.11 15.88
CA SER A 170 -16.11 12.67 17.05
C SER A 170 -16.22 14.19 16.98
N ASN A 171 -16.76 14.80 18.02
CA ASN A 171 -16.93 16.27 18.10
C ASN A 171 -17.66 16.89 16.90
N ASN A 172 -18.71 16.23 16.41
CA ASN A 172 -19.48 16.62 15.20
C ASN A 172 -18.67 16.55 13.88
N GLU A 173 -17.50 15.93 13.87
CA GLU A 173 -16.73 15.67 12.66
C GLU A 173 -16.75 14.18 12.34
N LEU A 174 -17.02 13.86 11.07
CA LEU A 174 -16.93 12.50 10.56
C LEU A 174 -15.46 12.20 10.26
N ARG A 175 -14.86 11.25 10.97
CA ARG A 175 -13.45 10.86 10.81
C ARG A 175 -13.34 9.44 10.30
N SER A 176 -12.44 9.25 9.33
CA SER A 176 -12.02 7.90 8.90
C SER A 176 -11.20 7.25 10.03
N SER A 177 -11.48 5.99 10.29
CA SER A 177 -10.89 5.25 11.41
C SER A 177 -10.60 3.81 11.01
N LEU A 178 -9.48 3.27 11.48
CA LEU A 178 -9.22 1.84 11.43
C LEU A 178 -9.77 1.20 12.70
N LEU A 179 -10.64 0.20 12.52
CA LEU A 179 -11.35 -0.48 13.58
C LEU A 179 -10.83 -1.89 13.73
N GLY A 180 -10.41 -2.25 14.94
CA GLY A 180 -9.99 -3.60 15.30
C GLY A 180 -11.04 -4.28 16.16
N PHE A 181 -11.44 -5.49 15.77
CA PHE A 181 -12.39 -6.33 16.49
C PHE A 181 -11.74 -7.66 16.84
N GLN A 182 -11.81 -8.04 18.11
CA GLN A 182 -11.37 -9.36 18.57
C GLN A 182 -12.54 -10.35 18.59
N ILE A 183 -12.21 -11.65 18.53
CA ILE A 183 -13.20 -12.72 18.60
C ILE A 183 -13.92 -12.66 19.96
N GLY A 184 -15.26 -12.62 19.89
CA GLY A 184 -16.11 -12.62 21.09
C GLY A 184 -16.10 -11.33 21.89
N ASP A 185 -15.28 -10.37 21.58
CA ASP A 185 -15.23 -9.09 22.26
C ASP A 185 -16.25 -8.12 21.64
N LYS A 186 -17.02 -7.45 22.51
CA LYS A 186 -17.93 -6.37 22.13
C LYS A 186 -17.23 -5.02 22.06
N SER A 187 -16.01 -4.94 22.58
CA SER A 187 -15.25 -3.69 22.65
C SER A 187 -14.55 -3.39 21.34
N LEU A 188 -14.65 -2.14 20.95
CA LEU A 188 -14.02 -1.58 19.78
C LEU A 188 -12.68 -1.01 20.19
N SER A 189 -11.58 -1.55 19.66
CA SER A 189 -10.29 -0.85 19.74
C SER A 189 -10.18 0.12 18.57
N LEU A 190 -10.14 1.42 18.87
CA LEU A 190 -10.00 2.48 17.88
C LEU A 190 -8.53 2.83 17.72
N ILE A 191 -8.02 2.67 16.51
CA ILE A 191 -6.78 3.31 16.10
C ILE A 191 -7.19 4.50 15.22
N HIS A 192 -6.99 5.72 15.72
CA HIS A 192 -7.15 6.92 14.91
C HIS A 192 -5.95 7.04 13.97
N ILE A 193 -6.25 7.21 12.68
CA ILE A 193 -5.26 7.54 11.65
C ILE A 193 -5.33 9.04 11.41
#